data_032ed46e618b9b82eb04ea1ac215f39c
#
_entry.id   032ed46e618b9b82eb04ea1ac215f39c
#
_cell.length_a   1.000
_cell.length_b   1.000
_cell.length_c   1.000
_cell.angle_alpha   90.00
_cell.angle_beta   90.00
_cell.angle_gamma   90.00
#
_symmetry.space_group_name_H-M   'P 1'
#
loop_
_entity.id
_entity.type
_entity.pdbx_description
1 polymer ?
#
loop_
_entity_poly.entity_id
_entity_poly.type
_entity_poly.pdbx_seq_one_letter_code
_entity_poly.pdbx_strand_id
1 'polypeptide(L)'
;MQGDLDNFLYLLDCLPVAAMVLLFNEEQQRESDRQKIVYVNKKYQQLIGYPLERTPNAEAWMEVVYPDRQHREKLMMLCHTFGGLLRETEEIAQIRMKIRCNDGKERDFQVTGDNRTIIPDHYLVTFQEITSLTAEIEQLRQQSEVDQLTGVFNQHHLLRRLEAEVERAESTGAGFTLMMFDLDFFKDVNDHYGHHCGDQVLITCVDLIRSALSGVDCLARWNGADFVVLMREDNPGIARQVIQKAWQGVRAHTFCWRDSTFAMTTTVGLTSYRRGDTTESILERADLALKRGKRVGGDFIFVDDSD
;
A
#
# COMPACT_ATOMS: atom_id res chain seq x y z
N MET A 1 16.66 2.20 43.00
CA MET A 1 16.72 2.93 41.71
C MET A 1 17.86 2.50 40.81
N GLN A 2 19.17 2.61 41.21
CA GLN A 2 20.27 2.20 40.28
C GLN A 2 20.26 0.69 40.00
N GLY A 3 20.02 -0.16 41.02
CA GLY A 3 19.95 -1.62 40.85
C GLY A 3 18.74 -2.09 40.03
N ASP A 4 17.66 -1.37 40.02
CA ASP A 4 16.46 -1.70 39.23
C ASP A 4 16.70 -1.39 37.77
N LEU A 5 17.40 -0.28 37.47
CA LEU A 5 17.77 0.09 36.09
C LEU A 5 18.78 -0.95 35.53
N ASP A 6 19.78 -1.32 36.25
CA ASP A 6 20.79 -2.30 35.81
C ASP A 6 20.15 -3.66 35.52
N ASN A 7 19.23 -4.11 36.35
CA ASN A 7 18.48 -5.34 36.14
C ASN A 7 17.58 -5.25 34.90
N PHE A 8 16.89 -4.09 34.67
CA PHE A 8 16.08 -3.86 33.52
C PHE A 8 16.90 -3.89 32.22
N LEU A 9 18.05 -3.21 32.19
CA LEU A 9 18.94 -3.20 31.03
C LEU A 9 19.50 -4.59 30.72
N TYR A 10 19.84 -5.38 31.77
CA TYR A 10 20.26 -6.76 31.59
C TYR A 10 19.14 -7.63 30.96
N LEU A 11 17.91 -7.48 31.40
CA LEU A 11 16.77 -8.18 30.81
C LEU A 11 16.56 -7.81 29.34
N LEU A 12 16.74 -6.53 28.95
CA LEU A 12 16.67 -6.10 27.56
C LEU A 12 17.72 -6.78 26.68
N ASP A 13 18.91 -7.06 27.21
CA ASP A 13 19.96 -7.79 26.49
C ASP A 13 19.60 -9.27 26.21
N CYS A 14 18.70 -9.84 27.01
CA CYS A 14 18.22 -11.20 26.83
C CYS A 14 17.06 -11.30 25.80
N LEU A 15 16.47 -10.17 25.38
CA LEU A 15 15.37 -10.18 24.42
C LEU A 15 15.85 -10.55 23.00
N PRO A 16 15.09 -11.39 22.26
CA PRO A 16 15.38 -11.73 20.87
C PRO A 16 15.03 -10.60 19.87
N VAL A 17 14.57 -9.46 20.37
CA VAL A 17 14.16 -8.29 19.58
C VAL A 17 15.13 -7.14 19.81
N ALA A 18 15.44 -6.37 18.77
CA ALA A 18 16.24 -5.16 18.90
C ALA A 18 15.47 -4.13 19.73
N ALA A 19 16.12 -3.51 20.70
CA ALA A 19 15.51 -2.58 21.64
C ALA A 19 16.37 -1.35 21.89
N MET A 20 15.71 -0.22 22.06
CA MET A 20 16.28 1.09 22.38
C MET A 20 15.48 1.69 23.54
N VAL A 21 16.18 2.33 24.47
CA VAL A 21 15.54 3.08 25.56
C VAL A 21 15.79 4.57 25.33
N LEU A 22 14.70 5.31 25.30
CA LEU A 22 14.70 6.77 25.19
C LEU A 22 14.40 7.36 26.57
N LEU A 23 15.16 8.39 26.97
CA LEU A 23 14.84 9.27 28.09
C LEU A 23 14.22 10.55 27.53
N PHE A 24 13.06 10.90 28.04
CA PHE A 24 12.38 12.16 27.69
C PHE A 24 12.58 13.19 28.80
N ASN A 25 13.07 14.39 28.43
CA ASN A 25 13.27 15.49 29.36
C ASN A 25 12.58 16.76 28.85
N GLU A 26 11.47 17.14 29.49
CA GLU A 26 10.68 18.33 29.12
C GLU A 26 11.38 19.66 29.42
N GLU A 27 12.33 19.68 30.36
CA GLU A 27 13.03 20.91 30.77
C GLU A 27 14.06 21.39 29.76
N GLN A 28 14.39 20.57 28.76
CA GLN A 28 15.38 20.93 27.75
C GLN A 28 14.81 21.90 26.71
N GLN A 29 15.52 23.03 26.51
CA GLN A 29 15.10 24.10 25.59
C GLN A 29 15.16 23.71 24.11
N ARG A 30 16.05 22.75 23.74
CA ARG A 30 16.17 22.27 22.37
C ARG A 30 15.39 20.97 22.20
N GLU A 31 14.62 20.90 21.15
CA GLU A 31 13.79 19.73 20.82
C GLU A 31 14.64 18.46 20.60
N SER A 32 15.84 18.62 20.01
CA SER A 32 16.82 17.55 19.82
C SER A 32 17.31 16.91 21.13
N ASP A 33 17.37 17.70 22.22
CA ASP A 33 17.87 17.24 23.50
C ASP A 33 16.77 16.61 24.37
N ARG A 34 15.51 16.72 23.96
CA ARG A 34 14.36 16.19 24.69
C ARG A 34 14.23 14.66 24.62
N GLN A 35 14.75 14.03 23.56
CA GLN A 35 14.67 12.59 23.34
C GLN A 35 16.04 11.98 23.26
N LYS A 36 16.67 11.76 24.40
CA LYS A 36 18.01 11.17 24.49
C LYS A 36 17.93 9.65 24.40
N ILE A 37 18.74 9.02 23.55
CA ILE A 37 18.91 7.56 23.56
C ILE A 37 19.90 7.20 24.67
N VAL A 38 19.42 6.48 25.68
CA VAL A 38 20.23 6.14 26.84
C VAL A 38 20.75 4.73 26.80
N TYR A 39 20.13 3.86 26.01
CA TYR A 39 20.54 2.47 25.91
C TYR A 39 20.06 1.82 24.60
N VAL A 40 20.85 0.89 24.08
CA VAL A 40 20.48 -0.06 23.01
C VAL A 40 20.98 -1.45 23.38
N ASN A 41 20.16 -2.48 23.19
CA ASN A 41 20.51 -3.84 23.54
C ASN A 41 21.42 -4.51 22.50
N LYS A 42 21.99 -5.68 22.84
CA LYS A 42 22.85 -6.46 21.95
C LYS A 42 22.21 -6.78 20.61
N LYS A 43 20.90 -7.05 20.60
CA LYS A 43 20.17 -7.36 19.36
C LYS A 43 20.07 -6.15 18.43
N TYR A 44 19.88 -4.95 18.98
CA TYR A 44 19.95 -3.70 18.22
C TYR A 44 21.32 -3.51 17.58
N GLN A 45 22.39 -3.73 18.35
CA GLN A 45 23.77 -3.59 17.84
C GLN A 45 24.06 -4.57 16.70
N GLN A 46 23.49 -5.78 16.73
CA GLN A 46 23.63 -6.79 15.69
C GLN A 46 22.85 -6.47 14.41
N LEU A 47 21.62 -5.95 14.55
CA LEU A 47 20.70 -5.76 13.42
C LEU A 47 20.78 -4.38 12.79
N ILE A 48 20.79 -3.32 13.62
CA ILE A 48 20.78 -1.91 13.18
C ILE A 48 22.18 -1.33 13.22
N GLY A 49 22.91 -1.56 14.32
CA GLY A 49 24.37 -1.44 14.40
C GLY A 49 24.92 -0.03 14.57
N TYR A 50 24.12 1.01 14.74
CA TYR A 50 24.64 2.34 15.02
C TYR A 50 25.02 2.48 16.50
N PRO A 51 26.27 2.92 16.80
CA PRO A 51 26.71 3.14 18.17
C PRO A 51 26.06 4.41 18.76
N LEU A 52 25.85 4.41 20.09
CA LEU A 52 25.21 5.52 20.82
C LEU A 52 25.96 6.85 20.64
N GLU A 53 27.30 6.81 20.52
CA GLU A 53 28.12 8.01 20.31
C GLU A 53 27.76 8.74 19.00
N ARG A 54 27.30 7.98 18.00
CA ARG A 54 26.88 8.51 16.71
C ARG A 54 25.40 8.89 16.68
N THR A 55 24.61 8.30 17.56
CA THR A 55 23.15 8.45 17.65
C THR A 55 22.74 8.77 19.09
N PRO A 56 23.18 9.91 19.66
CA PRO A 56 22.91 10.23 21.07
C PRO A 56 21.45 10.58 21.37
N ASN A 57 20.68 10.90 20.34
CA ASN A 57 19.27 11.28 20.44
C ASN A 57 18.49 10.83 19.21
N ALA A 58 17.18 10.97 19.26
CA ALA A 58 16.28 10.54 18.18
C ALA A 58 16.54 11.28 16.86
N GLU A 59 16.88 12.58 16.88
CA GLU A 59 17.18 13.38 15.69
C GLU A 59 18.43 12.85 14.98
N ALA A 60 19.56 12.71 15.71
CA ALA A 60 20.81 12.16 15.18
C ALA A 60 20.63 10.73 14.66
N TRP A 61 19.78 9.92 15.32
CA TRP A 61 19.42 8.61 14.85
C TRP A 61 18.71 8.65 13.51
N MET A 62 17.68 9.50 13.39
CA MET A 62 16.92 9.70 12.15
C MET A 62 17.81 10.16 10.98
N GLU A 63 18.82 10.98 11.25
CA GLU A 63 19.77 11.43 10.22
C GLU A 63 20.60 10.31 9.61
N VAL A 64 21.03 9.34 10.40
CA VAL A 64 21.82 8.21 9.91
C VAL A 64 20.98 7.12 9.25
N VAL A 65 19.76 6.89 9.71
CA VAL A 65 18.88 5.86 9.13
C VAL A 65 18.14 6.36 7.89
N TYR A 66 17.95 7.70 7.75
CA TYR A 66 17.29 8.35 6.61
C TYR A 66 18.15 9.51 6.08
N PRO A 67 19.17 9.24 5.26
CA PRO A 67 20.03 10.30 4.71
C PRO A 67 19.29 11.30 3.82
N ASP A 68 18.23 10.86 3.11
CA ASP A 68 17.39 11.73 2.30
C ASP A 68 16.53 12.65 3.18
N ARG A 69 16.77 13.95 3.06
CA ARG A 69 16.13 15.00 3.85
C ARG A 69 14.61 15.03 3.65
N GLN A 70 14.13 14.90 2.43
CA GLN A 70 12.71 15.01 2.11
C GLN A 70 11.90 13.84 2.68
N HIS A 71 12.48 12.65 2.62
CA HIS A 71 11.90 11.44 3.21
C HIS A 71 11.94 11.51 4.75
N ARG A 72 13.04 11.99 5.32
CA ARG A 72 13.22 12.16 6.77
C ARG A 72 12.22 13.15 7.37
N GLU A 73 11.96 14.30 6.75
CA GLU A 73 11.01 15.31 7.24
C GLU A 73 9.59 14.73 7.33
N LYS A 74 9.15 13.93 6.36
CA LYS A 74 7.86 13.23 6.41
C LYS A 74 7.78 12.21 7.56
N LEU A 75 8.85 11.45 7.79
CA LEU A 75 8.90 10.46 8.85
C LEU A 75 9.03 11.11 10.24
N MET A 76 9.76 12.21 10.37
CA MET A 76 9.82 12.97 11.61
C MET A 76 8.43 13.47 12.03
N MET A 77 7.62 13.95 11.10
CA MET A 77 6.24 14.35 11.37
C MET A 77 5.39 13.17 11.89
N LEU A 78 5.55 11.98 11.30
CA LEU A 78 4.91 10.76 11.79
C LEU A 78 5.44 10.35 13.17
N CYS A 79 6.75 10.44 13.41
CA CYS A 79 7.37 10.13 14.71
C CYS A 79 6.98 11.14 15.80
N HIS A 80 6.76 12.40 15.47
CA HIS A 80 6.20 13.40 16.41
C HIS A 80 4.75 13.04 16.80
N THR A 81 3.92 12.65 15.84
CA THR A 81 2.56 12.13 16.10
C THR A 81 2.62 10.85 16.93
N PHE A 82 3.53 9.95 16.64
CA PHE A 82 3.79 8.72 17.36
C PHE A 82 4.26 8.99 18.81
N GLY A 83 5.19 9.93 19.00
CA GLY A 83 5.65 10.36 20.33
C GLY A 83 4.59 11.12 21.13
N GLY A 84 3.71 11.85 20.47
CA GLY A 84 2.53 12.50 21.08
C GLY A 84 1.53 11.47 21.58
N LEU A 85 1.18 10.49 20.75
CA LEU A 85 0.30 9.35 21.12
C LEU A 85 0.86 8.57 22.31
N LEU A 86 2.16 8.31 22.34
CA LEU A 86 2.83 7.63 23.46
C LEU A 86 2.73 8.41 24.79
N ARG A 87 2.50 9.71 24.76
CA ARG A 87 2.39 10.53 25.98
C ARG A 87 0.97 10.65 26.48
N GLU A 88 0.01 10.75 25.58
CA GLU A 88 -1.38 11.06 25.89
C GLU A 88 -2.25 9.83 26.14
N THR A 89 -1.79 8.66 25.67
CA THR A 89 -2.52 7.39 25.80
C THR A 89 -1.65 6.33 26.44
N GLU A 90 -2.26 5.42 27.20
CA GLU A 90 -1.60 4.18 27.66
C GLU A 90 -1.51 3.12 26.54
N GLU A 91 -1.66 3.53 25.29
CA GLU A 91 -1.68 2.63 24.14
C GLU A 91 -0.27 2.41 23.56
N ILE A 92 -0.04 1.18 23.11
CA ILE A 92 1.17 0.81 22.37
C ILE A 92 1.06 1.39 20.95
N ALA A 93 2.00 2.23 20.57
CA ALA A 93 2.06 2.75 19.21
C ALA A 93 2.93 1.86 18.33
N GLN A 94 2.45 1.56 17.12
CA GLN A 94 3.15 0.71 16.13
C GLN A 94 3.23 1.39 14.78
N ILE A 95 4.42 1.31 14.15
CA ILE A 95 4.66 1.82 12.80
C ILE A 95 5.59 0.89 12.03
N ARG A 96 5.38 0.76 10.72
CA ARG A 96 6.34 0.09 9.84
C ARG A 96 7.32 1.10 9.28
N MET A 97 8.61 0.77 9.35
CA MET A 97 9.70 1.63 8.89
C MET A 97 10.74 0.82 8.13
N LYS A 98 11.17 1.35 6.99
CA LYS A 98 12.34 0.83 6.29
C LYS A 98 13.57 1.58 6.80
N ILE A 99 14.48 0.88 7.46
CA ILE A 99 15.66 1.44 8.14
C ILE A 99 16.93 1.06 7.39
N ARG A 100 17.74 2.06 7.07
CA ARG A 100 19.10 1.83 6.60
C ARG A 100 19.99 1.52 7.79
N CYS A 101 20.50 0.29 7.84
CA CYS A 101 21.35 -0.19 8.92
C CYS A 101 22.82 0.24 8.73
N ASN A 102 23.63 0.14 9.77
CA ASN A 102 25.04 0.55 9.73
C ASN A 102 25.92 -0.28 8.76
N ASP A 103 25.47 -1.49 8.40
CA ASP A 103 26.10 -2.32 7.35
C ASP A 103 25.75 -1.86 5.92
N GLY A 104 25.03 -0.75 5.78
CA GLY A 104 24.58 -0.17 4.51
C GLY A 104 23.35 -0.81 3.89
N LYS A 105 22.80 -1.89 4.45
CA LYS A 105 21.60 -2.56 3.96
C LYS A 105 20.34 -1.88 4.49
N GLU A 106 19.30 -1.85 3.67
CA GLU A 106 17.96 -1.46 4.09
C GLU A 106 17.18 -2.70 4.52
N ARG A 107 16.51 -2.60 5.67
CA ARG A 107 15.64 -3.66 6.21
C ARG A 107 14.31 -3.07 6.65
N ASP A 108 13.25 -3.86 6.52
CA ASP A 108 11.92 -3.48 6.98
C ASP A 108 11.72 -3.91 8.43
N PHE A 109 11.30 -2.96 9.26
CA PHE A 109 11.04 -3.17 10.68
C PHE A 109 9.61 -2.79 11.04
N GLN A 110 8.99 -3.59 11.89
CA GLN A 110 7.89 -3.14 12.73
C GLN A 110 8.47 -2.52 13.98
N VAL A 111 8.24 -1.23 14.15
CA VAL A 111 8.71 -0.45 15.30
C VAL A 111 7.55 -0.26 16.25
N THR A 112 7.76 -0.62 17.52
CA THR A 112 6.75 -0.49 18.58
C THR A 112 7.31 0.37 19.68
N GLY A 113 6.59 1.41 20.07
CA GLY A 113 6.90 2.26 21.23
C GLY A 113 5.96 1.95 22.39
N ASP A 114 6.51 1.89 23.60
CA ASP A 114 5.77 1.69 24.86
C ASP A 114 6.29 2.62 25.93
N ASN A 115 5.40 3.38 26.56
CA ASN A 115 5.70 4.29 27.67
C ASN A 115 5.43 3.66 29.05
N ARG A 116 4.85 2.46 29.09
CA ARG A 116 4.51 1.75 30.33
C ARG A 116 5.72 1.05 30.93
N THR A 117 6.85 1.76 30.96
CA THR A 117 8.05 1.26 31.61
C THR A 117 7.98 1.48 33.11
N ILE A 118 8.65 0.60 33.88
CA ILE A 118 8.73 0.74 35.36
C ILE A 118 9.61 1.92 35.78
N ILE A 119 10.28 2.57 34.85
CA ILE A 119 11.21 3.69 35.09
C ILE A 119 10.56 4.96 34.55
N PRO A 120 10.27 5.96 35.38
CA PRO A 120 9.68 7.23 34.94
C PRO A 120 10.50 7.88 33.83
N ASP A 121 9.80 8.56 32.92
CA ASP A 121 10.38 9.31 31.78
C ASP A 121 11.18 8.48 30.78
N HIS A 122 11.13 7.15 30.87
CA HIS A 122 11.78 6.27 29.93
C HIS A 122 10.76 5.60 29.02
N TYR A 123 11.11 5.49 27.71
CA TYR A 123 10.30 4.87 26.69
C TYR A 123 11.08 3.69 26.10
N LEU A 124 10.43 2.56 25.96
CA LEU A 124 10.99 1.41 25.28
C LEU A 124 10.55 1.43 23.81
N VAL A 125 11.50 1.40 22.90
CA VAL A 125 11.25 1.23 21.47
C VAL A 125 11.85 -0.10 21.03
N THR A 126 11.02 -0.98 20.45
CA THR A 126 11.46 -2.26 19.91
C THR A 126 11.38 -2.27 18.39
N PHE A 127 12.32 -2.99 17.78
CA PHE A 127 12.44 -3.12 16.33
C PHE A 127 12.41 -4.59 15.95
N GLN A 128 11.30 -5.06 15.43
CA GLN A 128 11.15 -6.41 14.91
C GLN A 128 11.43 -6.41 13.41
N GLU A 129 12.49 -7.08 12.97
CA GLU A 129 12.77 -7.23 11.55
C GLU A 129 11.70 -8.09 10.87
N ILE A 130 11.10 -7.56 9.80
CA ILE A 130 10.06 -8.22 9.01
C ILE A 130 10.46 -8.43 7.55
N THR A 131 11.72 -8.10 7.20
CA THR A 131 12.23 -8.16 5.81
C THR A 131 12.05 -9.54 5.18
N SER A 132 12.41 -10.62 5.90
CA SER A 132 12.26 -11.98 5.38
C SER A 132 10.79 -12.37 5.21
N LEU A 133 9.94 -12.03 6.16
CA LEU A 133 8.51 -12.33 6.12
C LEU A 133 7.79 -11.53 5.01
N THR A 134 8.12 -10.25 4.85
CA THR A 134 7.55 -9.44 3.77
C THR A 134 8.00 -9.93 2.40
N ALA A 135 9.26 -10.33 2.26
CA ALA A 135 9.77 -10.91 1.01
C ALA A 135 9.11 -12.26 0.69
N GLU A 136 8.91 -13.11 1.69
CA GLU A 136 8.21 -14.40 1.50
C GLU A 136 6.73 -14.21 1.15
N ILE A 137 6.03 -13.30 1.84
CA ILE A 137 4.65 -12.94 1.50
C ILE A 137 4.55 -12.37 0.08
N GLU A 138 5.47 -11.51 -0.31
CA GLU A 138 5.51 -10.95 -1.66
C GLU A 138 5.80 -12.02 -2.70
N GLN A 139 6.74 -12.93 -2.42
CA GLN A 139 7.02 -14.07 -3.29
C GLN A 139 5.82 -15.02 -3.43
N LEU A 140 5.09 -15.28 -2.34
CA LEU A 140 3.84 -16.06 -2.38
C LEU A 140 2.74 -15.33 -3.15
N ARG A 141 2.63 -14.00 -3.01
CA ARG A 141 1.71 -13.18 -3.80
C ARG A 141 2.05 -13.17 -5.28
N GLN A 142 3.34 -13.13 -5.63
CA GLN A 142 3.81 -13.24 -7.02
C GLN A 142 3.57 -14.63 -7.61
N GLN A 143 3.58 -15.69 -6.80
CA GLN A 143 3.20 -17.05 -7.20
C GLN A 143 1.69 -17.23 -7.35
N SER A 144 0.87 -16.45 -6.66
CA SER A 144 -0.58 -16.41 -6.85
C SER A 144 -0.90 -15.67 -8.15
N GLU A 145 -1.74 -16.24 -8.99
CA GLU A 145 -2.23 -15.59 -10.21
C GLU A 145 -3.51 -14.79 -9.96
N VAL A 146 -4.17 -15.02 -8.83
CA VAL A 146 -5.49 -14.47 -8.52
C VAL A 146 -5.46 -13.54 -7.29
N ASP A 147 -6.36 -12.56 -7.29
CA ASP A 147 -6.70 -11.75 -6.12
C ASP A 147 -7.56 -12.58 -5.15
N GLN A 148 -7.13 -12.67 -3.90
CA GLN A 148 -7.76 -13.57 -2.92
C GLN A 148 -9.18 -13.13 -2.51
N LEU A 149 -9.51 -11.84 -2.60
CA LEU A 149 -10.83 -11.35 -2.25
C LEU A 149 -11.83 -11.59 -3.37
N THR A 150 -11.46 -11.25 -4.59
CA THR A 150 -12.40 -11.22 -5.72
C THR A 150 -12.32 -12.43 -6.65
N GLY A 151 -11.25 -13.24 -6.55
CA GLY A 151 -11.05 -14.42 -7.37
C GLY A 151 -10.80 -14.14 -8.86
N VAL A 152 -10.63 -12.87 -9.26
CA VAL A 152 -10.10 -12.51 -10.59
C VAL A 152 -8.58 -12.54 -10.58
N PHE A 153 -7.96 -12.39 -11.74
CA PHE A 153 -6.51 -12.29 -11.79
C PHE A 153 -5.99 -11.09 -11.00
N ASN A 154 -4.78 -11.19 -10.47
CA ASN A 154 -4.11 -10.08 -9.83
C ASN A 154 -3.33 -9.23 -10.84
N GLN A 155 -2.82 -8.08 -10.38
CA GLN A 155 -2.01 -7.16 -11.19
C GLN A 155 -0.80 -7.85 -11.85
N HIS A 156 -0.13 -8.74 -11.14
CA HIS A 156 1.08 -9.42 -11.66
C HIS A 156 0.74 -10.35 -12.83
N HIS A 157 -0.34 -11.13 -12.73
CA HIS A 157 -0.81 -11.96 -13.84
C HIS A 157 -1.22 -11.10 -15.04
N LEU A 158 -1.95 -9.99 -14.80
CA LEU A 158 -2.34 -9.08 -15.87
C LEU A 158 -1.13 -8.52 -16.63
N LEU A 159 -0.08 -8.06 -15.92
CA LEU A 159 1.12 -7.52 -16.58
C LEU A 159 1.78 -8.54 -17.48
N ARG A 160 1.96 -9.77 -17.03
CA ARG A 160 2.51 -10.86 -17.88
C ARG A 160 1.65 -11.14 -19.10
N ARG A 161 0.32 -11.10 -18.93
CA ARG A 161 -0.61 -11.31 -20.05
C ARG A 161 -0.57 -10.15 -21.04
N LEU A 162 -0.45 -8.93 -20.55
CA LEU A 162 -0.36 -7.73 -21.38
C LEU A 162 0.94 -7.70 -22.19
N GLU A 163 2.07 -8.04 -21.58
CA GLU A 163 3.36 -8.21 -22.29
C GLU A 163 3.23 -9.22 -23.46
N ALA A 164 2.66 -10.40 -23.19
CA ALA A 164 2.44 -11.41 -24.20
C ALA A 164 1.47 -10.94 -25.32
N GLU A 165 0.47 -10.12 -24.99
CA GLU A 165 -0.45 -9.55 -25.98
C GLU A 165 0.19 -8.46 -26.84
N VAL A 166 1.06 -7.63 -26.26
CA VAL A 166 1.88 -6.66 -27.01
C VAL A 166 2.77 -7.38 -28.03
N GLU A 167 3.53 -8.41 -27.59
CA GLU A 167 4.36 -9.22 -28.48
C GLU A 167 3.54 -9.89 -29.59
N ARG A 168 2.37 -10.42 -29.26
CA ARG A 168 1.45 -11.01 -30.25
C ARG A 168 0.98 -9.98 -31.26
N ALA A 169 0.56 -8.81 -30.78
CA ALA A 169 0.05 -7.73 -31.64
C ALA A 169 1.13 -7.23 -32.63
N GLU A 170 2.36 -7.04 -32.14
CA GLU A 170 3.51 -6.67 -32.98
C GLU A 170 3.81 -7.71 -34.05
N SER A 171 3.74 -9.00 -33.72
CA SER A 171 4.09 -10.09 -34.63
C SER A 171 2.99 -10.42 -35.62
N THR A 172 1.72 -10.33 -35.24
CA THR A 172 0.56 -10.75 -36.08
C THR A 172 -0.19 -9.60 -36.71
N GLY A 173 -0.04 -8.37 -36.20
CA GLY A 173 -0.84 -7.21 -36.57
C GLY A 173 -2.26 -7.24 -35.98
N ALA A 174 -2.62 -8.24 -35.19
CA ALA A 174 -3.93 -8.32 -34.53
C ALA A 174 -3.94 -7.54 -33.21
N GLY A 175 -4.71 -6.48 -33.13
CA GLY A 175 -4.78 -5.63 -31.95
C GLY A 175 -5.50 -6.24 -30.74
N PHE A 176 -5.63 -5.44 -29.69
CA PHE A 176 -6.39 -5.74 -28.48
C PHE A 176 -6.85 -4.43 -27.82
N THR A 177 -7.76 -4.52 -26.89
CA THR A 177 -8.27 -3.38 -26.14
C THR A 177 -8.02 -3.54 -24.66
N LEU A 178 -7.60 -2.45 -24.01
CA LEU A 178 -7.42 -2.36 -22.55
C LEU A 178 -8.49 -1.43 -21.97
N MET A 179 -9.14 -1.89 -20.91
CA MET A 179 -10.17 -1.13 -20.19
C MET A 179 -9.80 -1.06 -18.72
N MET A 180 -9.85 0.13 -18.13
CA MET A 180 -9.58 0.35 -16.71
C MET A 180 -10.85 0.89 -16.05
N PHE A 181 -11.32 0.19 -15.01
CA PHE A 181 -12.50 0.51 -14.22
C PHE A 181 -12.09 1.00 -12.85
N ASP A 182 -12.74 2.04 -12.36
CA ASP A 182 -12.61 2.52 -10.99
C ASP A 182 -14.00 2.80 -10.40
N LEU A 183 -14.33 2.18 -9.27
CA LEU A 183 -15.62 2.36 -8.61
C LEU A 183 -15.72 3.76 -8.01
N ASP A 184 -16.75 4.51 -8.42
CA ASP A 184 -16.94 5.88 -7.97
C ASP A 184 -17.32 5.91 -6.48
N PHE A 185 -16.67 6.80 -5.72
CA PHE A 185 -16.94 7.00 -4.29
C PHE A 185 -16.82 5.74 -3.42
N PHE A 186 -16.03 4.75 -3.83
CA PHE A 186 -15.84 3.50 -3.07
C PHE A 186 -15.33 3.75 -1.65
N LYS A 187 -14.51 4.79 -1.44
CA LYS A 187 -14.05 5.19 -0.11
C LYS A 187 -15.23 5.56 0.80
N ASP A 188 -16.23 6.28 0.28
CA ASP A 188 -17.40 6.69 1.06
C ASP A 188 -18.23 5.49 1.52
N VAL A 189 -18.28 4.42 0.72
CA VAL A 189 -18.90 3.15 1.13
C VAL A 189 -18.16 2.52 2.30
N ASN A 190 -16.82 2.46 2.24
CA ASN A 190 -16.01 1.96 3.34
C ASN A 190 -16.17 2.80 4.62
N ASP A 191 -16.14 4.12 4.48
CA ASP A 191 -16.24 5.05 5.61
C ASP A 191 -17.63 5.01 6.25
N HIS A 192 -18.69 4.76 5.47
CA HIS A 192 -20.08 4.74 5.98
C HIS A 192 -20.53 3.34 6.46
N TYR A 193 -20.21 2.28 5.71
CA TYR A 193 -20.70 0.92 5.96
C TYR A 193 -19.63 -0.06 6.46
N GLY A 194 -18.36 0.37 6.51
CA GLY A 194 -17.21 -0.43 6.92
C GLY A 194 -16.61 -1.31 5.80
N HIS A 195 -15.38 -1.74 6.00
CA HIS A 195 -14.59 -2.48 4.99
C HIS A 195 -15.25 -3.80 4.55
N HIS A 196 -15.97 -4.49 5.42
CA HIS A 196 -16.68 -5.71 5.03
C HIS A 196 -17.78 -5.47 3.99
N CYS A 197 -18.44 -4.30 4.05
CA CYS A 197 -19.39 -3.89 3.01
C CYS A 197 -18.64 -3.63 1.70
N GLY A 198 -17.53 -2.90 1.76
CA GLY A 198 -16.68 -2.65 0.60
C GLY A 198 -16.18 -3.93 -0.07
N ASP A 199 -15.78 -4.93 0.72
CA ASP A 199 -15.36 -6.25 0.19
C ASP A 199 -16.49 -6.91 -0.61
N GLN A 200 -17.73 -6.90 -0.10
CA GLN A 200 -18.90 -7.44 -0.81
C GLN A 200 -19.23 -6.66 -2.08
N VAL A 201 -19.08 -5.33 -2.05
CA VAL A 201 -19.24 -4.48 -3.24
C VAL A 201 -18.22 -4.87 -4.31
N LEU A 202 -16.95 -5.04 -3.95
CA LEU A 202 -15.89 -5.45 -4.89
C LEU A 202 -16.20 -6.81 -5.55
N ILE A 203 -16.61 -7.81 -4.76
CA ILE A 203 -16.98 -9.15 -5.25
C ILE A 203 -18.17 -9.02 -6.23
N THR A 204 -19.22 -8.30 -5.83
CA THR A 204 -20.41 -8.10 -6.68
C THR A 204 -20.08 -7.38 -7.98
N CYS A 205 -19.27 -6.33 -7.93
CA CYS A 205 -18.85 -5.59 -9.14
C CYS A 205 -18.06 -6.49 -10.10
N VAL A 206 -17.16 -7.33 -9.57
CA VAL A 206 -16.43 -8.32 -10.39
C VAL A 206 -17.38 -9.26 -11.12
N ASP A 207 -18.40 -9.79 -10.44
CA ASP A 207 -19.37 -10.69 -11.07
C ASP A 207 -20.19 -10.00 -12.15
N LEU A 208 -20.58 -8.74 -11.91
CA LEU A 208 -21.28 -7.92 -12.91
C LEU A 208 -20.43 -7.66 -14.15
N ILE A 209 -19.15 -7.26 -13.95
CA ILE A 209 -18.20 -7.03 -15.06
C ILE A 209 -17.96 -8.35 -15.80
N ARG A 210 -17.67 -9.43 -15.08
CA ARG A 210 -17.40 -10.77 -15.66
C ARG A 210 -18.56 -11.26 -16.51
N SER A 211 -19.82 -10.98 -16.13
CA SER A 211 -21.00 -11.38 -16.88
C SER A 211 -21.09 -10.76 -18.29
N ALA A 212 -20.37 -9.67 -18.54
CA ALA A 212 -20.32 -9.01 -19.84
C ALA A 212 -19.16 -9.51 -20.72
N LEU A 213 -18.17 -10.20 -20.16
CA LEU A 213 -16.95 -10.63 -20.82
C LEU A 213 -17.06 -12.01 -21.46
N SER A 214 -16.19 -12.31 -22.40
CA SER A 214 -16.01 -13.63 -22.99
C SER A 214 -14.98 -14.45 -22.18
N GLY A 215 -14.95 -15.78 -22.39
CA GLY A 215 -14.03 -16.67 -21.67
C GLY A 215 -12.56 -16.50 -22.04
N VAL A 216 -12.22 -15.73 -23.07
CA VAL A 216 -10.82 -15.45 -23.51
C VAL A 216 -10.29 -14.14 -22.99
N ASP A 217 -11.15 -13.30 -22.41
CA ASP A 217 -10.79 -12.00 -21.86
C ASP A 217 -10.15 -12.18 -20.47
N CYS A 218 -9.23 -11.30 -20.12
CA CYS A 218 -8.56 -11.29 -18.82
C CYS A 218 -9.11 -10.15 -17.97
N LEU A 219 -9.81 -10.48 -16.88
CA LEU A 219 -10.25 -9.54 -15.85
C LEU A 219 -9.31 -9.67 -14.66
N ALA A 220 -8.73 -8.56 -14.24
CA ALA A 220 -7.82 -8.49 -13.12
C ALA A 220 -8.17 -7.34 -12.17
N ARG A 221 -7.86 -7.52 -10.89
CA ARG A 221 -7.86 -6.44 -9.91
C ARG A 221 -6.50 -5.75 -9.94
N TRP A 222 -6.52 -4.44 -10.25
CA TRP A 222 -5.31 -3.65 -10.37
C TRP A 222 -4.81 -3.14 -9.02
N ASN A 223 -5.68 -2.43 -8.32
CA ASN A 223 -5.40 -1.88 -6.99
C ASN A 223 -6.71 -1.44 -6.32
N GLY A 224 -6.87 -1.65 -5.00
CA GLY A 224 -8.02 -1.14 -4.26
C GLY A 224 -9.37 -1.48 -4.91
N ALA A 225 -10.02 -0.48 -5.50
CA ALA A 225 -11.29 -0.56 -6.23
C ALA A 225 -11.13 -0.52 -7.76
N ASP A 226 -9.88 -0.63 -8.25
CA ASP A 226 -9.58 -0.56 -9.67
C ASP A 226 -9.50 -1.97 -10.29
N PHE A 227 -10.14 -2.14 -11.43
CA PHE A 227 -10.11 -3.36 -12.22
C PHE A 227 -9.65 -3.07 -13.64
N VAL A 228 -8.95 -4.03 -14.23
CA VAL A 228 -8.50 -3.94 -15.63
C VAL A 228 -9.00 -5.15 -16.41
N VAL A 229 -9.54 -4.87 -17.58
CA VAL A 229 -9.92 -5.89 -18.57
C VAL A 229 -9.00 -5.77 -19.77
N LEU A 230 -8.31 -6.86 -20.08
CA LEU A 230 -7.58 -7.06 -21.34
C LEU A 230 -8.43 -7.92 -22.25
N MET A 231 -8.89 -7.35 -23.37
CA MET A 231 -9.79 -7.99 -24.30
C MET A 231 -9.09 -8.17 -25.66
N ARG A 232 -9.08 -9.42 -26.16
CA ARG A 232 -8.52 -9.78 -27.47
C ARG A 232 -9.47 -9.40 -28.63
N GLU A 233 -9.86 -8.15 -28.64
CA GLU A 233 -10.75 -7.56 -29.64
C GLU A 233 -10.14 -6.23 -30.09
N ASP A 234 -9.93 -6.09 -31.38
CA ASP A 234 -9.37 -4.88 -32.00
C ASP A 234 -10.46 -3.99 -32.61
N ASN A 235 -11.71 -4.47 -32.69
CA ASN A 235 -12.83 -3.67 -33.16
C ASN A 235 -13.37 -2.77 -32.03
N PRO A 236 -13.15 -1.44 -32.10
CA PRO A 236 -13.58 -0.52 -31.04
C PRO A 236 -15.11 -0.55 -30.81
N GLY A 237 -15.91 -0.89 -31.81
CA GLY A 237 -17.35 -0.99 -31.68
C GLY A 237 -17.78 -2.16 -30.79
N ILE A 238 -17.14 -3.33 -30.96
CA ILE A 238 -17.40 -4.51 -30.11
C ILE A 238 -16.90 -4.25 -28.68
N ALA A 239 -15.70 -3.73 -28.53
CA ALA A 239 -15.14 -3.37 -27.24
C ALA A 239 -16.07 -2.39 -26.49
N ARG A 240 -16.60 -1.39 -27.21
CA ARG A 240 -17.54 -0.41 -26.64
C ARG A 240 -18.85 -1.04 -26.19
N GLN A 241 -19.39 -2.02 -26.92
CA GLN A 241 -20.62 -2.72 -26.52
C GLN A 241 -20.39 -3.55 -25.23
N VAL A 242 -19.28 -4.26 -25.14
CA VAL A 242 -18.93 -5.06 -23.96
C VAL A 242 -18.78 -4.17 -22.73
N ILE A 243 -18.00 -3.08 -22.85
CA ILE A 243 -17.77 -2.16 -21.73
C ILE A 243 -19.07 -1.47 -21.30
N GLN A 244 -19.94 -1.11 -22.26
CA GLN A 244 -21.22 -0.48 -21.95
C GLN A 244 -22.14 -1.43 -21.18
N LYS A 245 -22.13 -2.72 -21.52
CA LYS A 245 -22.87 -3.75 -20.80
C LYS A 245 -22.35 -3.92 -19.36
N ALA A 246 -21.03 -3.99 -19.19
CA ALA A 246 -20.41 -4.08 -17.86
C ALA A 246 -20.72 -2.84 -16.99
N TRP A 247 -20.54 -1.65 -17.54
CA TRP A 247 -20.84 -0.38 -16.89
C TRP A 247 -22.31 -0.25 -16.49
N GLN A 248 -23.24 -0.58 -17.40
CA GLN A 248 -24.68 -0.60 -17.12
C GLN A 248 -25.01 -1.62 -16.04
N GLY A 249 -24.37 -2.79 -16.02
CA GLY A 249 -24.55 -3.82 -15.02
C GLY A 249 -24.27 -3.31 -13.61
N VAL A 250 -23.15 -2.62 -13.42
CA VAL A 250 -22.79 -2.01 -12.13
C VAL A 250 -23.79 -0.90 -11.76
N ARG A 251 -24.07 0.02 -12.70
CA ARG A 251 -24.94 1.17 -12.48
C ARG A 251 -26.39 0.79 -12.15
N ALA A 252 -26.91 -0.26 -12.75
CA ALA A 252 -28.29 -0.73 -12.53
C ALA A 252 -28.45 -1.60 -11.29
N HIS A 253 -27.33 -2.05 -10.69
CA HIS A 253 -27.38 -2.94 -9.56
C HIS A 253 -27.69 -2.18 -8.25
N THR A 254 -28.62 -2.71 -7.46
CA THR A 254 -28.91 -2.22 -6.11
C THR A 254 -28.13 -3.05 -5.11
N PHE A 255 -27.13 -2.45 -4.47
CA PHE A 255 -26.35 -3.08 -3.42
C PHE A 255 -27.14 -3.09 -2.12
N CYS A 256 -27.16 -4.22 -1.43
CA CYS A 256 -27.84 -4.40 -0.16
C CYS A 256 -26.81 -4.72 0.93
N TRP A 257 -26.86 -3.99 2.03
CA TRP A 257 -26.03 -4.24 3.20
C TRP A 257 -26.84 -4.05 4.47
N ARG A 258 -27.09 -5.14 5.22
CA ARG A 258 -28.02 -5.17 6.35
C ARG A 258 -29.38 -4.60 5.93
N ASP A 259 -29.87 -3.58 6.62
CA ASP A 259 -31.16 -2.92 6.33
C ASP A 259 -31.07 -1.75 5.35
N SER A 260 -29.88 -1.51 4.77
CA SER A 260 -29.63 -0.40 3.85
C SER A 260 -29.47 -0.88 2.42
N THR A 261 -29.93 -0.04 1.48
CA THR A 261 -29.70 -0.23 0.05
C THR A 261 -29.04 1.02 -0.54
N PHE A 262 -28.15 0.84 -1.49
CA PHE A 262 -27.47 1.95 -2.17
C PHE A 262 -27.11 1.55 -3.61
N ALA A 263 -26.79 2.55 -4.42
CA ALA A 263 -26.30 2.37 -5.79
C ALA A 263 -24.81 2.75 -5.85
N MET A 264 -24.10 2.11 -6.76
CA MET A 264 -22.71 2.44 -7.10
C MET A 264 -22.61 2.74 -8.58
N THR A 265 -21.70 3.61 -8.95
CA THR A 265 -21.31 3.83 -10.33
C THR A 265 -19.83 3.48 -10.53
N THR A 266 -19.45 3.39 -11.79
CA THR A 266 -18.04 3.16 -12.14
C THR A 266 -17.66 4.03 -13.31
N THR A 267 -16.44 4.55 -13.26
CA THR A 267 -15.84 5.28 -14.39
C THR A 267 -14.91 4.34 -15.11
N VAL A 268 -14.89 4.43 -16.44
CA VAL A 268 -14.09 3.52 -17.27
C VAL A 268 -13.26 4.31 -18.27
N GLY A 269 -11.96 3.99 -18.32
CA GLY A 269 -11.06 4.40 -19.38
C GLY A 269 -10.82 3.25 -20.35
N LEU A 270 -10.94 3.50 -21.65
CA LEU A 270 -10.72 2.52 -22.70
C LEU A 270 -9.69 3.05 -23.70
N THR A 271 -8.76 2.17 -24.07
CA THR A 271 -7.80 2.41 -25.17
C THR A 271 -7.55 1.14 -25.95
N SER A 272 -7.27 1.28 -27.23
CA SER A 272 -6.87 0.18 -28.10
C SER A 272 -5.34 0.17 -28.31
N TYR A 273 -4.79 -1.00 -28.55
CA TYR A 273 -3.40 -1.15 -28.91
C TYR A 273 -3.07 -0.38 -30.18
N ARG A 274 -1.92 0.26 -30.21
CA ARG A 274 -1.32 0.94 -31.35
C ARG A 274 0.05 0.34 -31.64
N ARG A 275 0.39 0.24 -32.91
CA ARG A 275 1.68 -0.30 -33.30
C ARG A 275 2.82 0.51 -32.67
N GLY A 276 3.74 -0.19 -31.98
CA GLY A 276 4.83 0.43 -31.24
C GLY A 276 4.49 0.74 -29.77
N ASP A 277 3.29 0.40 -29.29
CA ASP A 277 2.99 0.51 -27.87
C ASP A 277 3.84 -0.46 -27.04
N THR A 278 4.23 0.01 -25.86
CA THR A 278 4.73 -0.83 -24.78
C THR A 278 3.63 -1.10 -23.76
N THR A 279 3.86 -2.05 -22.87
CA THR A 279 2.98 -2.31 -21.72
C THR A 279 2.70 -1.04 -20.92
N GLU A 280 3.74 -0.23 -20.69
CA GLU A 280 3.64 1.01 -19.94
C GLU A 280 2.80 2.06 -20.69
N SER A 281 3.05 2.25 -21.99
CA SER A 281 2.36 3.30 -22.77
C SER A 281 0.85 3.07 -22.88
N ILE A 282 0.44 1.80 -23.05
CA ILE A 282 -1.00 1.48 -23.15
C ILE A 282 -1.70 1.60 -21.79
N LEU A 283 -1.02 1.22 -20.68
CA LEU A 283 -1.53 1.41 -19.32
C LEU A 283 -1.67 2.89 -18.99
N GLU A 284 -0.68 3.73 -19.32
CA GLU A 284 -0.75 5.18 -19.12
C GLU A 284 -1.91 5.81 -19.88
N ARG A 285 -2.17 5.40 -21.13
CA ARG A 285 -3.32 5.91 -21.92
C ARG A 285 -4.66 5.51 -21.32
N ALA A 286 -4.78 4.25 -20.85
CA ALA A 286 -6.00 3.79 -20.18
C ALA A 286 -6.27 4.58 -18.89
N ASP A 287 -5.23 4.81 -18.08
CA ASP A 287 -5.29 5.60 -16.85
C ASP A 287 -5.64 7.08 -17.13
N LEU A 288 -5.03 7.68 -18.16
CA LEU A 288 -5.35 9.05 -18.58
C LEU A 288 -6.82 9.16 -19.02
N ALA A 289 -7.33 8.18 -19.78
CA ALA A 289 -8.73 8.12 -20.18
C ALA A 289 -9.64 8.01 -18.95
N LEU A 290 -9.32 7.13 -17.99
CA LEU A 290 -10.04 6.98 -16.73
C LEU A 290 -10.07 8.30 -15.94
N LYS A 291 -8.91 8.94 -15.75
CA LYS A 291 -8.78 10.21 -15.03
C LYS A 291 -9.59 11.34 -15.68
N ARG A 292 -9.69 11.36 -17.03
CA ARG A 292 -10.57 12.32 -17.74
C ARG A 292 -12.04 12.07 -17.40
N GLY A 293 -12.48 10.81 -17.38
CA GLY A 293 -13.84 10.45 -16.96
C GLY A 293 -14.15 10.88 -15.51
N LYS A 294 -13.21 10.65 -14.58
CA LYS A 294 -13.35 11.10 -13.18
C LYS A 294 -13.46 12.61 -13.02
N ARG A 295 -12.72 13.40 -13.83
CA ARG A 295 -12.76 14.87 -13.78
C ARG A 295 -14.11 15.46 -14.20
N VAL A 296 -14.89 14.77 -15.01
CA VAL A 296 -16.23 15.22 -15.43
C VAL A 296 -17.33 14.77 -14.47
N GLY A 297 -16.97 14.13 -13.35
CA GLY A 297 -17.90 13.76 -12.29
C GLY A 297 -18.09 12.25 -12.05
N GLY A 298 -17.38 11.41 -12.79
CA GLY A 298 -17.54 9.94 -12.70
C GLY A 298 -18.77 9.44 -13.48
N ASP A 299 -19.12 8.15 -13.29
CA ASP A 299 -20.23 7.47 -13.99
C ASP A 299 -20.14 7.61 -15.53
N PHE A 300 -18.94 7.42 -16.08
CA PHE A 300 -18.63 7.73 -17.46
C PHE A 300 -17.71 6.70 -18.11
N ILE A 301 -17.90 6.48 -19.41
CA ILE A 301 -16.97 5.70 -20.25
C ILE A 301 -16.21 6.70 -21.13
N PHE A 302 -14.91 6.80 -20.89
CA PHE A 302 -14.03 7.64 -21.69
C PHE A 302 -13.17 6.78 -22.62
N VAL A 303 -13.28 7.02 -23.92
CA VAL A 303 -12.48 6.33 -24.94
C VAL A 303 -11.30 7.23 -25.33
N ASP A 304 -10.09 6.67 -25.35
CA ASP A 304 -8.92 7.37 -25.87
C ASP A 304 -8.92 7.26 -27.40
N ASP A 305 -9.50 8.28 -28.05
CA ASP A 305 -9.57 8.42 -29.51
C ASP A 305 -8.42 9.29 -30.06
N SER A 306 -7.39 9.61 -29.25
CA SER A 306 -6.25 10.40 -29.74
C SER A 306 -5.46 9.58 -30.77
N ASP A 307 -5.46 10.04 -32.00
CA ASP A 307 -4.66 9.50 -33.13
C ASP A 307 -3.15 9.71 -32.91
#